data_f9e8a5bf62671ea30fc4424ec85c9f3a
#
_entry.id   f9e8a5bf62671ea30fc4424ec85c9f3a
#
_cell.length_a   1.000
_cell.length_b   1.000
_cell.length_c   1.000
_cell.angle_alpha   90.00
_cell.angle_beta   90.00
_cell.angle_gamma   90.00
#
_symmetry.space_group_name_H-M   'P 1'
#
loop_
_entity.id
_entity.type
_entity.pdbx_description
1 polymer ?
#
loop_
_entity_poly.entity_id
_entity_poly.type
_entity_poly.pdbx_seq_one_letter_code
_entity_poly.pdbx_strand_id
1 'polypeptide(L)'
;GKKFIPVSFPDGRTGFLKHDECRELSEWASTPVNMNKIIQTAEGMMGTTYLWGGTSVKSADCSGFVKTAYFSAGIILSRDASQQALTGDIMPAEQWDECQTGDLLFFGNAPGKVSHVALYLNDGKYIHSSGQVKINSIDARDTDYYAIPLLGISRVVNKIGTPGITAVKRHPWYFEQK
;
A
#
# COMPACT_ATOMS: atom_id res chain seq x y z
N GLY A 1 4.35 -1.79 34.65
CA GLY A 1 3.45 -2.51 33.74
C GLY A 1 4.08 -3.84 33.27
N LYS A 2 3.28 -4.83 32.87
CA LYS A 2 3.80 -6.08 32.32
C LYS A 2 4.55 -5.77 31.03
N LYS A 3 5.82 -6.22 30.94
CA LYS A 3 6.66 -6.04 29.74
C LYS A 3 6.24 -6.96 28.58
N PHE A 4 5.48 -8.02 28.87
CA PHE A 4 5.04 -9.05 27.90
C PHE A 4 3.56 -9.34 28.04
N ILE A 5 2.91 -9.65 26.90
CA ILE A 5 1.52 -10.05 26.77
C ILE A 5 1.48 -11.50 26.31
N PRO A 6 0.75 -12.42 26.99
CA PRO A 6 0.54 -13.77 26.49
C PRO A 6 -0.35 -13.73 25.24
N VAL A 7 -0.01 -14.54 24.25
CA VAL A 7 -0.76 -14.64 22.99
C VAL A 7 -0.98 -16.10 22.60
N SER A 8 -2.06 -16.35 21.87
CA SER A 8 -2.33 -17.63 21.22
C SER A 8 -2.30 -17.45 19.70
N PHE A 9 -1.66 -18.37 19.00
CA PHE A 9 -1.61 -18.39 17.55
C PHE A 9 -2.75 -19.23 16.98
N PRO A 10 -3.18 -18.97 15.72
CA PRO A 10 -4.27 -19.76 15.09
C PRO A 10 -4.00 -21.24 14.98
N ASP A 11 -2.75 -21.68 15.00
CA ASP A 11 -2.33 -23.09 14.99
C ASP A 11 -2.31 -23.75 16.39
N GLY A 12 -2.80 -23.03 17.42
CA GLY A 12 -2.90 -23.52 18.80
C GLY A 12 -1.62 -23.33 19.64
N ARG A 13 -0.52 -22.86 19.06
CA ARG A 13 0.67 -22.50 19.84
C ARG A 13 0.39 -21.28 20.72
N THR A 14 1.11 -21.18 21.81
CA THR A 14 1.09 -20.01 22.71
C THR A 14 2.46 -19.37 22.78
N GLY A 15 2.52 -18.11 23.15
CA GLY A 15 3.77 -17.37 23.27
C GLY A 15 3.59 -16.04 24.00
N PHE A 16 4.62 -15.21 23.94
CA PHE A 16 4.61 -13.88 24.52
C PHE A 16 5.11 -12.86 23.51
N LEU A 17 4.42 -11.72 23.41
CA LEU A 17 4.87 -10.54 22.68
C LEU A 17 5.27 -9.45 23.67
N LYS A 18 6.22 -8.60 23.29
CA LYS A 18 6.47 -7.39 24.07
C LYS A 18 5.31 -6.44 23.94
N HIS A 19 4.96 -5.76 25.03
CA HIS A 19 3.82 -4.86 25.08
C HIS A 19 3.95 -3.70 24.08
N ASP A 20 5.16 -3.22 23.84
CA ASP A 20 5.48 -2.13 22.90
C ASP A 20 5.53 -2.56 21.42
N GLU A 21 5.51 -3.87 21.15
CA GLU A 21 5.49 -4.44 19.79
C GLU A 21 4.07 -4.80 19.31
N CYS A 22 3.04 -4.61 20.14
CA CYS A 22 1.67 -4.92 19.78
C CYS A 22 0.69 -3.81 20.24
N ARG A 23 -0.47 -3.79 19.61
CA ARG A 23 -1.56 -2.87 19.93
C ARG A 23 -2.88 -3.61 19.83
N GLU A 24 -3.86 -3.20 20.62
CA GLU A 24 -5.24 -3.69 20.48
C GLU A 24 -5.78 -3.41 19.07
N LEU A 25 -6.39 -4.43 18.46
CA LEU A 25 -6.90 -4.36 17.09
C LEU A 25 -7.92 -3.23 16.92
N SER A 26 -8.84 -3.09 17.88
CA SER A 26 -9.90 -2.07 17.88
C SER A 26 -9.33 -0.64 17.97
N GLU A 27 -8.31 -0.45 18.80
CA GLU A 27 -7.60 0.81 18.93
C GLU A 27 -6.88 1.18 17.64
N TRP A 28 -6.10 0.25 17.08
CA TRP A 28 -5.40 0.46 15.81
C TRP A 28 -6.36 0.76 14.66
N ALA A 29 -7.44 -0.03 14.52
CA ALA A 29 -8.42 0.13 13.44
C ALA A 29 -9.22 1.43 13.54
N SER A 30 -9.28 2.05 14.72
CA SER A 30 -9.95 3.34 14.98
C SER A 30 -9.03 4.55 14.81
N THR A 31 -7.72 4.33 14.64
CA THR A 31 -6.76 5.42 14.42
C THR A 31 -7.07 6.12 13.10
N PRO A 32 -7.09 7.47 13.05
CA PRO A 32 -7.22 8.20 11.80
C PRO A 32 -6.13 7.80 10.80
N VAL A 33 -6.49 7.79 9.52
CA VAL A 33 -5.53 7.51 8.44
C VAL A 33 -4.37 8.50 8.51
N ASN A 34 -3.16 7.97 8.52
CA ASN A 34 -1.94 8.75 8.58
C ASN A 34 -1.05 8.43 7.38
N MET A 35 -0.93 9.36 6.45
CA MET A 35 -0.12 9.19 5.24
C MET A 35 1.35 8.96 5.57
N ASN A 36 1.90 9.65 6.58
CA ASN A 36 3.29 9.43 7.00
C ASN A 36 3.53 7.98 7.42
N LYS A 37 2.53 7.32 8.04
CA LYS A 37 2.64 5.89 8.41
C LYS A 37 2.68 4.99 7.17
N ILE A 38 1.91 5.30 6.14
CA ILE A 38 1.91 4.58 4.86
C ILE A 38 3.29 4.69 4.21
N ILE A 39 3.82 5.91 4.10
CA ILE A 39 5.13 6.18 3.49
C ILE A 39 6.26 5.52 4.29
N GLN A 40 6.30 5.69 5.62
CA GLN A 40 7.29 5.04 6.48
C GLN A 40 7.28 3.51 6.34
N THR A 41 6.09 2.91 6.19
CA THR A 41 5.97 1.47 5.97
C THR A 41 6.51 1.08 4.60
N ALA A 42 6.20 1.85 3.55
CA ALA A 42 6.73 1.64 2.22
C ALA A 42 8.27 1.76 2.17
N GLU A 43 8.82 2.82 2.77
CA GLU A 43 10.27 3.04 2.87
C GLU A 43 10.96 1.95 3.70
N GLY A 44 10.33 1.48 4.78
CA GLY A 44 10.82 0.36 5.58
C GLY A 44 10.89 -0.97 4.82
N MET A 45 10.25 -1.07 3.66
CA MET A 45 10.33 -2.23 2.77
C MET A 45 11.40 -2.07 1.67
N MET A 46 12.16 -0.98 1.62
CA MET A 46 13.24 -0.80 0.63
C MET A 46 14.17 -2.03 0.57
N GLY A 47 14.47 -2.48 -0.65
CA GLY A 47 15.30 -3.66 -0.89
C GLY A 47 14.56 -5.01 -0.75
N THR A 48 13.31 -5.03 -0.28
CA THR A 48 12.50 -6.26 -0.25
C THR A 48 12.36 -6.85 -1.65
N THR A 49 12.67 -8.13 -1.79
CA THR A 49 12.64 -8.83 -3.07
C THR A 49 11.23 -8.92 -3.66
N TYR A 50 11.12 -8.70 -4.96
CA TYR A 50 9.89 -8.95 -5.70
C TYR A 50 9.56 -10.44 -5.74
N LEU A 51 8.31 -10.77 -5.42
CA LEU A 51 7.77 -12.10 -5.61
C LEU A 51 6.33 -11.97 -6.12
N TRP A 52 6.04 -12.58 -7.27
CA TRP A 52 4.69 -12.63 -7.82
C TRP A 52 3.71 -13.24 -6.79
N GLY A 53 2.60 -12.54 -6.53
CA GLY A 53 1.63 -12.94 -5.50
C GLY A 53 2.01 -12.56 -4.08
N GLY A 54 3.21 -12.04 -3.84
CA GLY A 54 3.68 -11.64 -2.50
C GLY A 54 2.91 -10.44 -1.94
N THR A 55 2.61 -10.49 -0.64
CA THR A 55 1.89 -9.43 0.11
C THR A 55 2.46 -9.27 1.52
N SER A 56 3.76 -9.41 1.69
CA SER A 56 4.39 -9.33 3.01
C SER A 56 5.64 -8.46 2.98
N VAL A 57 6.13 -8.07 4.16
CA VAL A 57 7.41 -7.35 4.32
C VAL A 57 8.63 -8.20 3.93
N LYS A 58 8.48 -9.52 3.73
CA LYS A 58 9.57 -10.40 3.30
C LYS A 58 9.68 -10.46 1.78
N SER A 59 8.56 -10.35 1.08
CA SER A 59 8.49 -10.32 -0.38
C SER A 59 7.11 -9.80 -0.81
N ALA A 60 7.09 -8.98 -1.86
CA ALA A 60 5.85 -8.41 -2.37
C ALA A 60 5.93 -8.19 -3.88
N ASP A 61 4.83 -8.39 -4.61
CA ASP A 61 4.68 -7.82 -5.95
C ASP A 61 4.27 -6.34 -5.87
N CYS A 62 4.09 -5.69 -7.01
CA CYS A 62 3.83 -4.25 -7.06
C CYS A 62 2.56 -3.85 -6.30
N SER A 63 1.44 -4.53 -6.54
CA SER A 63 0.15 -4.24 -5.88
C SER A 63 0.10 -4.76 -4.44
N GLY A 64 0.75 -5.88 -4.14
CA GLY A 64 0.91 -6.38 -2.79
C GLY A 64 1.75 -5.47 -1.90
N PHE A 65 2.80 -4.85 -2.45
CA PHE A 65 3.60 -3.82 -1.79
C PHE A 65 2.74 -2.62 -1.39
N VAL A 66 2.02 -2.03 -2.35
CA VAL A 66 1.12 -0.89 -2.10
C VAL A 66 0.03 -1.26 -1.09
N LYS A 67 -0.59 -2.43 -1.24
CA LYS A 67 -1.59 -2.96 -0.31
C LYS A 67 -1.02 -3.09 1.11
N THR A 68 0.21 -3.58 1.27
CA THR A 68 0.87 -3.72 2.58
C THR A 68 1.13 -2.35 3.21
N ALA A 69 1.59 -1.37 2.42
CA ALA A 69 1.81 -0.01 2.90
C ALA A 69 0.49 0.62 3.42
N TYR A 70 -0.59 0.54 2.65
CA TYR A 70 -1.90 1.06 3.04
C TYR A 70 -2.52 0.31 4.21
N PHE A 71 -2.31 -1.01 4.29
CA PHE A 71 -2.79 -1.82 5.42
C PHE A 71 -2.21 -1.36 6.75
N SER A 72 -0.98 -0.85 6.78
CA SER A 72 -0.37 -0.29 8.00
C SER A 72 -1.16 0.86 8.63
N ALA A 73 -1.95 1.57 7.81
CA ALA A 73 -2.86 2.65 8.23
C ALA A 73 -4.33 2.21 8.29
N GLY A 74 -4.61 0.91 8.32
CA GLY A 74 -5.96 0.36 8.44
C GLY A 74 -6.80 0.42 7.16
N ILE A 75 -6.17 0.50 5.97
CA ILE A 75 -6.86 0.51 4.67
C ILE A 75 -6.52 -0.76 3.90
N ILE A 76 -7.56 -1.46 3.45
CA ILE A 76 -7.45 -2.64 2.59
C ILE A 76 -7.78 -2.23 1.15
N LEU A 77 -6.83 -2.41 0.26
CA LEU A 77 -6.98 -2.20 -1.18
C LEU A 77 -7.30 -3.52 -1.90
N SER A 78 -7.84 -3.43 -3.10
CA SER A 78 -7.98 -4.55 -4.04
C SER A 78 -6.63 -5.26 -4.24
N ARG A 79 -6.66 -6.55 -4.65
CA ARG A 79 -5.44 -7.35 -4.74
C ARG A 79 -4.54 -6.94 -5.89
N ASP A 80 -5.09 -6.76 -7.07
CA ASP A 80 -4.33 -6.58 -8.30
C ASP A 80 -4.25 -5.12 -8.74
N ALA A 81 -3.14 -4.73 -9.39
CA ALA A 81 -2.94 -3.37 -9.89
C ALA A 81 -4.07 -2.91 -10.82
N SER A 82 -4.56 -3.80 -11.69
CA SER A 82 -5.68 -3.50 -12.59
C SER A 82 -7.00 -3.23 -11.84
N GLN A 83 -7.22 -3.88 -10.70
CA GLN A 83 -8.37 -3.62 -9.84
C GLN A 83 -8.20 -2.32 -9.07
N GLN A 84 -7.00 -2.06 -8.54
CA GLN A 84 -6.67 -0.81 -7.85
C GLN A 84 -6.85 0.41 -8.76
N ALA A 85 -6.51 0.28 -10.05
CA ALA A 85 -6.67 1.35 -11.03
C ALA A 85 -8.13 1.76 -11.30
N LEU A 86 -9.10 0.96 -10.86
CA LEU A 86 -10.54 1.26 -10.98
C LEU A 86 -11.13 1.89 -9.69
N THR A 87 -10.30 2.22 -8.72
CA THR A 87 -10.72 2.68 -7.39
C THR A 87 -10.16 4.06 -7.06
N GLY A 88 -10.78 4.78 -6.16
CA GLY A 88 -10.33 6.11 -5.75
C GLY A 88 -10.83 7.25 -6.66
N ASP A 89 -10.24 8.42 -6.49
CA ASP A 89 -10.41 9.56 -7.40
C ASP A 89 -9.43 9.39 -8.56
N ILE A 90 -9.95 9.01 -9.73
CA ILE A 90 -9.15 8.71 -10.92
C ILE A 90 -8.75 10.01 -11.61
N MET A 91 -7.46 10.14 -11.93
CA MET A 91 -6.88 11.27 -12.68
C MET A 91 -6.13 10.73 -13.91
N PRO A 92 -6.15 11.46 -15.04
CA PRO A 92 -5.38 11.11 -16.22
C PRO A 92 -3.87 11.23 -15.96
N ALA A 93 -3.08 10.48 -16.73
CA ALA A 93 -1.61 10.42 -16.55
C ALA A 93 -0.93 11.78 -16.74
N GLU A 94 -1.50 12.64 -17.58
CA GLU A 94 -0.98 13.98 -17.89
C GLU A 94 -0.99 14.93 -16.69
N GLN A 95 -1.81 14.64 -15.69
CA GLN A 95 -1.92 15.40 -14.43
C GLN A 95 -0.96 14.92 -13.34
N TRP A 96 0.14 14.27 -13.70
CA TRP A 96 1.06 13.74 -12.71
C TRP A 96 1.71 14.82 -11.82
N ASP A 97 1.78 16.07 -12.29
CA ASP A 97 2.25 17.23 -11.53
C ASP A 97 1.27 17.69 -10.43
N GLU A 98 0.01 17.22 -10.48
CA GLU A 98 -1.00 17.43 -9.44
C GLU A 98 -0.98 16.31 -8.37
N CYS A 99 -0.09 15.31 -8.51
CA CYS A 99 0.02 14.21 -7.57
C CYS A 99 0.35 14.67 -6.16
N GLN A 100 -0.28 14.03 -5.20
CA GLN A 100 0.01 14.18 -3.78
C GLN A 100 0.65 12.90 -3.23
N THR A 101 1.50 13.07 -2.23
CA THR A 101 2.10 11.94 -1.52
C THR A 101 1.04 10.91 -1.14
N GLY A 102 1.24 9.66 -1.56
CA GLY A 102 0.30 8.56 -1.35
C GLY A 102 -0.60 8.26 -2.55
N ASP A 103 -0.65 9.08 -3.58
CA ASP A 103 -1.38 8.72 -4.79
C ASP A 103 -0.79 7.46 -5.44
N LEU A 104 -1.64 6.67 -6.08
CA LEU A 104 -1.23 5.48 -6.81
C LEU A 104 -0.99 5.83 -8.27
N LEU A 105 0.18 5.44 -8.78
CA LEU A 105 0.56 5.57 -10.17
C LEU A 105 0.42 4.23 -10.87
N PHE A 106 -0.29 4.18 -11.99
CA PHE A 106 -0.55 2.96 -12.74
C PHE A 106 0.17 2.97 -14.07
N PHE A 107 0.92 1.91 -14.34
CA PHE A 107 1.75 1.78 -15.53
C PHE A 107 1.36 0.54 -16.35
N GLY A 108 1.67 0.61 -17.64
CA GLY A 108 1.45 -0.52 -18.56
C GLY A 108 1.87 -0.17 -19.98
N ASN A 109 1.94 -1.20 -20.84
CA ASN A 109 2.45 -1.07 -22.21
C ASN A 109 1.38 -0.72 -23.25
N ALA A 110 0.11 -0.66 -22.85
CA ALA A 110 -0.99 -0.29 -23.75
C ALA A 110 -2.13 0.37 -22.95
N PRO A 111 -2.90 1.28 -23.56
CA PRO A 111 -4.07 1.91 -22.94
C PRO A 111 -5.01 0.85 -22.33
N GLY A 112 -5.44 1.09 -21.10
CA GLY A 112 -6.34 0.19 -20.36
C GLY A 112 -5.73 -1.13 -19.89
N LYS A 113 -4.45 -1.41 -20.17
CA LYS A 113 -3.74 -2.63 -19.74
C LYS A 113 -2.75 -2.31 -18.62
N VAL A 114 -3.29 -1.97 -17.46
CA VAL A 114 -2.49 -1.76 -16.25
C VAL A 114 -1.84 -3.07 -15.83
N SER A 115 -0.52 -3.07 -15.74
CA SER A 115 0.30 -4.21 -15.32
C SER A 115 1.19 -3.93 -14.11
N HIS A 116 1.28 -2.66 -13.70
CA HIS A 116 2.14 -2.25 -12.59
C HIS A 116 1.53 -1.07 -11.83
N VAL A 117 1.86 -0.98 -10.54
CA VAL A 117 1.45 0.12 -9.65
C VAL A 117 2.60 0.55 -8.76
N ALA A 118 2.64 1.85 -8.47
CA ALA A 118 3.58 2.46 -7.55
C ALA A 118 2.87 3.42 -6.59
N LEU A 119 3.55 3.77 -5.51
CA LEU A 119 3.12 4.75 -4.52
C LEU A 119 3.91 6.05 -4.75
N TYR A 120 3.22 7.13 -5.07
CA TYR A 120 3.85 8.44 -5.28
C TYR A 120 4.36 9.02 -3.96
N LEU A 121 5.56 9.57 -4.00
CA LEU A 121 6.21 10.24 -2.86
C LEU A 121 6.07 11.76 -2.97
N ASN A 122 6.87 12.37 -3.81
CA ASN A 122 6.90 13.79 -4.14
C ASN A 122 7.86 14.03 -5.32
N ASP A 123 7.86 15.25 -5.88
CA ASP A 123 8.83 15.71 -6.87
C ASP A 123 9.10 14.71 -8.00
N GLY A 124 8.04 14.08 -8.53
CA GLY A 124 8.14 13.07 -9.58
C GLY A 124 8.66 11.71 -9.11
N LYS A 125 9.03 11.55 -7.84
CA LYS A 125 9.51 10.28 -7.29
C LYS A 125 8.37 9.39 -6.81
N TYR A 126 8.55 8.09 -6.98
CA TYR A 126 7.64 7.07 -6.48
C TYR A 126 8.41 5.84 -6.00
N ILE A 127 7.82 5.11 -5.08
CA ILE A 127 8.34 3.85 -4.55
C ILE A 127 7.47 2.69 -5.05
N HIS A 128 8.11 1.63 -5.51
CA HIS A 128 7.44 0.46 -6.07
C HIS A 128 8.23 -0.83 -5.88
N SER A 129 7.57 -1.98 -6.07
CA SER A 129 8.24 -3.28 -6.12
C SER A 129 8.43 -3.73 -7.58
N SER A 130 9.68 -3.71 -8.06
CA SER A 130 10.08 -4.15 -9.40
C SER A 130 11.51 -4.72 -9.35
N GLY A 131 11.63 -6.06 -9.36
CA GLY A 131 12.83 -6.78 -8.98
C GLY A 131 13.05 -6.75 -7.46
N GLN A 132 13.02 -5.56 -6.90
CA GLN A 132 12.98 -5.27 -5.46
C GLN A 132 12.21 -3.97 -5.22
N VAL A 133 11.89 -3.68 -3.96
CA VAL A 133 11.33 -2.38 -3.59
C VAL A 133 12.42 -1.32 -3.74
N LYS A 134 12.12 -0.29 -4.53
CA LYS A 134 13.04 0.80 -4.89
C LYS A 134 12.29 2.07 -5.24
N ILE A 135 13.01 3.18 -5.31
CA ILE A 135 12.50 4.47 -5.77
C ILE A 135 12.95 4.68 -7.22
N ASN A 136 12.03 5.17 -8.04
CA ASN A 136 12.28 5.65 -9.39
C ASN A 136 11.56 6.98 -9.62
N SER A 137 11.76 7.59 -10.80
CA SER A 137 11.13 8.84 -11.21
C SER A 137 10.24 8.66 -12.44
N ILE A 138 9.17 9.47 -12.52
CA ILE A 138 8.38 9.67 -13.73
C ILE A 138 8.91 10.81 -14.59
N ASP A 139 9.81 11.65 -14.08
CA ASP A 139 10.45 12.72 -14.83
C ASP A 139 11.60 12.14 -15.66
N ALA A 140 11.48 12.26 -16.99
CA ALA A 140 12.49 11.75 -17.92
C ALA A 140 13.86 12.47 -17.82
N ARG A 141 13.94 13.57 -17.09
CA ARG A 141 15.19 14.30 -16.82
C ARG A 141 15.99 13.69 -15.68
N ASP A 142 15.36 12.86 -14.88
CA ASP A 142 15.99 12.23 -13.74
C ASP A 142 16.81 10.97 -14.12
N THR A 143 17.92 10.77 -13.44
CA THR A 143 18.82 9.61 -13.67
C THR A 143 18.18 8.27 -13.33
N ASP A 144 17.19 8.26 -12.45
CA ASP A 144 16.42 7.10 -12.00
C ASP A 144 15.04 7.00 -12.68
N TYR A 145 14.88 7.71 -13.83
CA TYR A 145 13.70 7.57 -14.68
C TYR A 145 13.46 6.11 -15.08
N TYR A 146 12.21 5.68 -14.96
CA TYR A 146 11.81 4.33 -15.33
C TYR A 146 10.81 4.39 -16.49
N ALA A 147 11.27 4.02 -17.68
CA ALA A 147 10.59 4.24 -18.96
C ALA A 147 9.42 3.29 -19.21
N ILE A 148 8.49 3.15 -18.25
CA ILE A 148 7.21 2.47 -18.49
C ILE A 148 6.12 3.55 -18.60
N PRO A 149 5.25 3.51 -19.62
CA PRO A 149 4.18 4.47 -19.77
C PRO A 149 3.27 4.55 -18.53
N LEU A 150 3.11 5.74 -17.97
CA LEU A 150 2.08 6.05 -16.99
C LEU A 150 0.73 6.05 -17.69
N LEU A 151 -0.24 5.30 -17.18
CA LEU A 151 -1.59 5.14 -17.77
C LEU A 151 -2.68 5.87 -16.99
N GLY A 152 -2.42 6.20 -15.72
CA GLY A 152 -3.38 6.89 -14.87
C GLY A 152 -2.90 6.96 -13.42
N ILE A 153 -3.65 7.70 -12.63
CA ILE A 153 -3.36 8.02 -11.23
C ILE A 153 -4.64 7.81 -10.43
N SER A 154 -4.52 7.44 -9.16
CA SER A 154 -5.67 7.39 -8.26
C SER A 154 -5.35 7.91 -6.87
N ARG A 155 -6.22 8.76 -6.33
CA ARG A 155 -6.19 9.21 -4.93
C ARG A 155 -7.15 8.40 -4.08
N VAL A 156 -6.58 7.51 -3.27
CA VAL A 156 -7.32 6.49 -2.52
C VAL A 156 -7.99 7.05 -1.26
N VAL A 157 -7.30 7.95 -0.54
CA VAL A 157 -7.69 8.35 0.82
C VAL A 157 -9.05 9.03 0.92
N ASN A 158 -9.48 9.69 -0.17
CA ASN A 158 -10.78 10.38 -0.22
C ASN A 158 -11.97 9.41 -0.44
N LYS A 159 -11.71 8.15 -0.79
CA LYS A 159 -12.72 7.15 -1.19
C LYS A 159 -12.74 5.90 -0.31
N ILE A 160 -12.27 6.02 0.92
CA ILE A 160 -12.33 4.90 1.89
C ILE A 160 -13.78 4.55 2.19
N GLY A 161 -14.11 3.27 2.01
CA GLY A 161 -15.47 2.74 2.17
C GLY A 161 -16.22 2.56 0.84
N THR A 162 -15.59 2.86 -0.30
CA THR A 162 -16.10 2.52 -1.63
C THR A 162 -15.59 1.14 -2.07
N PRO A 163 -16.18 0.52 -3.11
CA PRO A 163 -15.70 -0.76 -3.64
C PRO A 163 -14.20 -0.75 -3.92
N GLY A 164 -13.48 -1.75 -3.41
CA GLY A 164 -12.03 -1.90 -3.57
C GLY A 164 -11.16 -1.10 -2.58
N ILE A 165 -11.75 -0.24 -1.73
CA ILE A 165 -11.05 0.54 -0.69
C ILE A 165 -11.81 0.39 0.63
N THR A 166 -11.42 -0.56 1.47
CA THR A 166 -12.14 -0.90 2.70
C THR A 166 -11.34 -0.50 3.94
N ALA A 167 -11.99 0.20 4.88
CA ALA A 167 -11.38 0.39 6.21
C ALA A 167 -11.39 -0.94 6.98
N VAL A 168 -10.29 -1.31 7.62
CA VAL A 168 -10.15 -2.54 8.42
C VAL A 168 -11.28 -2.67 9.45
N LYS A 169 -11.66 -1.57 10.11
CA LYS A 169 -12.76 -1.53 11.10
C LYS A 169 -14.14 -1.94 10.55
N ARG A 170 -14.30 -1.98 9.22
CA ARG A 170 -15.54 -2.39 8.55
C ARG A 170 -15.39 -3.75 7.85
N HIS A 171 -14.23 -4.39 7.95
CA HIS A 171 -13.99 -5.65 7.25
C HIS A 171 -14.41 -6.83 8.13
N PRO A 172 -15.29 -7.75 7.63
CA PRO A 172 -15.91 -8.81 8.43
C PRO A 172 -14.92 -9.84 8.99
N TRP A 173 -13.72 -9.94 8.43
CA TRP A 173 -12.68 -10.84 8.94
C TRP A 173 -12.03 -10.33 10.24
N TYR A 174 -12.13 -9.04 10.51
CA TYR A 174 -11.51 -8.42 11.69
C TYR A 174 -12.54 -7.98 12.71
N PHE A 175 -13.76 -7.64 12.26
CA PHE A 175 -14.83 -7.15 13.12
C PHE A 175 -16.15 -7.75 12.68
N GLU A 176 -16.94 -8.29 13.64
CA GLU A 176 -18.31 -8.71 13.38
C GLU A 176 -19.15 -7.51 12.96
N GLN A 177 -19.87 -7.65 11.85
CA GLN A 177 -20.88 -6.67 11.45
C GLN A 177 -22.11 -6.88 12.32
N LYS A 178 -22.39 -5.94 13.24
CA LYS A 178 -23.60 -5.93 14.04
C LYS A 178 -24.77 -5.36 13.25
#